data_a8f15616d2a5355a0fae4995f2f789f1
#
_entry.id   a8f15616d2a5355a0fae4995f2f789f1
#
_cell.length_a   1.000
_cell.length_b   1.000
_cell.length_c   1.000
_cell.angle_alpha   90.00
_cell.angle_beta   90.00
_cell.angle_gamma   90.00
#
_symmetry.space_group_name_H-M   'P 1'
#
loop_
_entity.id
_entity.type
_entity.pdbx_description
1 polymer ?
#
loop_
_entity_poly.entity_id
_entity_poly.type
_entity_poly.pdbx_seq_one_letter_code
_entity_poly.pdbx_strand_id
1 'polypeptide(L)'
;PVFTVFAAMVSVTIAQVVVGFFAIDRLQLSPADGARVAGLSLTAVGIGLVCAQGLVMRLKSVAPARWIAIGALVSGAGFASVGLVDTQSQLLLAYGVAAFGMGFVFPSFQALAADSVEAHEQGAAAGTVAAVQGMGMIAGPLLGTVLYRWSPALPYLFVGIVLGVLAVVAVAHQVRRP
;
A
#
# COMPACT_ATOMS: atom_id res chain seq x y z
N PRO A 1 -12.16 -10.03 2.70
CA PRO A 1 -11.13 -9.97 1.63
C PRO A 1 -11.29 -8.74 0.74
N VAL A 2 -12.49 -8.48 0.18
CA VAL A 2 -12.78 -7.40 -0.79
C VAL A 2 -12.37 -6.01 -0.26
N PHE A 3 -12.73 -5.68 0.97
CA PHE A 3 -12.34 -4.41 1.60
C PHE A 3 -10.81 -4.24 1.70
N THR A 4 -10.09 -5.31 2.06
CA THR A 4 -8.61 -5.29 2.12
C THR A 4 -8.01 -4.96 0.77
N VAL A 5 -8.51 -5.59 -0.29
CA VAL A 5 -8.06 -5.37 -1.67
C VAL A 5 -8.28 -3.91 -2.08
N PHE A 6 -9.48 -3.40 -1.86
CA PHE A 6 -9.84 -2.02 -2.19
C PHE A 6 -8.97 -1.02 -1.44
N ALA A 7 -8.89 -1.16 -0.11
CA ALA A 7 -8.11 -0.26 0.73
C ALA A 7 -6.62 -0.26 0.36
N ALA A 8 -6.02 -1.44 0.12
CA ALA A 8 -4.64 -1.56 -0.30
C ALA A 8 -4.40 -0.88 -1.66
N MET A 9 -5.29 -1.10 -2.63
CA MET A 9 -5.13 -0.54 -3.97
C MET A 9 -5.32 0.98 -4.00
N VAL A 10 -6.34 1.50 -3.32
CA VAL A 10 -6.54 2.95 -3.15
C VAL A 10 -5.30 3.58 -2.50
N SER A 11 -4.76 2.98 -1.46
CA SER A 11 -3.58 3.49 -0.75
C SER A 11 -2.36 3.60 -1.66
N VAL A 12 -2.07 2.55 -2.43
CA VAL A 12 -0.92 2.51 -3.36
C VAL A 12 -1.10 3.53 -4.48
N THR A 13 -2.29 3.61 -5.08
CA THR A 13 -2.52 4.49 -6.22
C THR A 13 -2.58 5.97 -5.82
N ILE A 14 -3.07 6.30 -4.62
CA ILE A 14 -2.91 7.65 -4.05
C ILE A 14 -1.43 8.01 -3.99
N ALA A 15 -0.62 7.17 -3.34
CA ALA A 15 0.80 7.45 -3.15
C ALA A 15 1.56 7.58 -4.49
N GLN A 16 1.25 6.74 -5.48
CA GLN A 16 1.89 6.80 -6.81
C GLN A 16 1.59 8.10 -7.55
N VAL A 17 0.37 8.60 -7.47
CA VAL A 17 -0.03 9.82 -8.19
C VAL A 17 0.53 11.07 -7.53
N VAL A 18 0.56 11.14 -6.20
CA VAL A 18 0.94 12.37 -5.51
C VAL A 18 2.45 12.50 -5.26
N VAL A 19 3.26 11.45 -5.46
CA VAL A 19 4.70 11.49 -5.15
C VAL A 19 5.46 12.55 -5.93
N GLY A 20 5.16 12.71 -7.22
CA GLY A 20 5.80 13.72 -8.07
C GLY A 20 5.46 15.14 -7.64
N PHE A 21 4.19 15.40 -7.35
CA PHE A 21 3.73 16.69 -6.84
C PHE A 21 4.35 16.99 -5.47
N PHE A 22 4.39 16.01 -4.56
CA PHE A 22 5.01 16.15 -3.25
C PHE A 22 6.49 16.49 -3.36
N ALA A 23 7.23 15.85 -4.26
CA ALA A 23 8.65 16.13 -4.48
C ALA A 23 8.87 17.57 -4.98
N ILE A 24 8.01 18.07 -5.87
CA ILE A 24 8.10 19.45 -6.36
C ILE A 24 7.72 20.46 -5.27
N ASP A 25 6.57 20.27 -4.63
CA ASP A 25 5.99 21.27 -3.73
C ASP A 25 6.65 21.28 -2.36
N ARG A 26 6.86 20.09 -1.76
CA ARG A 26 7.42 19.97 -0.40
C ARG A 26 8.93 20.05 -0.36
N LEU A 27 9.61 19.41 -1.31
CA LEU A 27 11.07 19.42 -1.40
C LEU A 27 11.62 20.58 -2.24
N GLN A 28 10.73 21.44 -2.75
CA GLN A 28 11.06 22.62 -3.56
C GLN A 28 11.97 22.29 -4.76
N LEU A 29 11.68 21.18 -5.42
CA LEU A 29 12.45 20.68 -6.56
C LEU A 29 11.92 21.26 -7.88
N SER A 30 12.81 21.34 -8.87
CA SER A 30 12.38 21.61 -10.25
C SER A 30 11.47 20.48 -10.75
N PRO A 31 10.59 20.70 -11.75
CA PRO A 31 9.77 19.64 -12.34
C PRO A 31 10.58 18.44 -12.84
N ALA A 32 11.78 18.67 -13.39
CA ALA A 32 12.67 17.62 -13.86
C ALA A 32 13.24 16.78 -12.69
N ASP A 33 13.69 17.44 -11.62
CA ASP A 33 14.19 16.75 -10.43
C ASP A 33 13.06 16.04 -9.67
N GLY A 34 11.88 16.65 -9.60
CA GLY A 34 10.69 16.03 -9.03
C GLY A 34 10.30 14.73 -9.75
N ALA A 35 10.31 14.74 -11.09
CA ALA A 35 10.08 13.53 -11.89
C ALA A 35 11.14 12.47 -11.64
N ARG A 36 12.42 12.85 -11.54
CA ARG A 36 13.52 11.94 -11.19
C ARG A 36 13.33 11.31 -9.82
N VAL A 37 13.00 12.11 -8.80
CA VAL A 37 12.77 11.64 -7.43
C VAL A 37 11.56 10.73 -7.37
N ALA A 38 10.48 11.03 -8.11
CA ALA A 38 9.34 10.13 -8.24
C ALA A 38 9.76 8.76 -8.83
N GLY A 39 10.54 8.75 -9.91
CA GLY A 39 11.08 7.52 -10.50
C GLY A 39 11.95 6.72 -9.53
N LEU A 40 12.84 7.38 -8.77
CA LEU A 40 13.65 6.75 -7.74
C LEU A 40 12.79 6.20 -6.59
N SER A 41 11.73 6.90 -6.19
CA SER A 41 10.79 6.42 -5.19
C SER A 41 10.08 5.14 -5.65
N LEU A 42 9.67 5.07 -6.92
CA LEU A 42 9.09 3.86 -7.50
C LEU A 42 10.13 2.71 -7.61
N THR A 43 11.40 3.03 -7.81
CA THR A 43 12.48 2.02 -7.74
C THR A 43 12.64 1.48 -6.32
N ALA A 44 12.62 2.35 -5.30
CA ALA A 44 12.62 1.95 -3.89
C ALA A 44 11.41 1.07 -3.54
N VAL A 45 10.24 1.37 -4.13
CA VAL A 45 9.04 0.52 -4.04
C VAL A 45 9.33 -0.89 -4.57
N GLY A 46 9.92 -1.01 -5.77
CA GLY A 46 10.27 -2.30 -6.35
C GLY A 46 11.20 -3.12 -5.45
N ILE A 47 12.23 -2.49 -4.91
CA ILE A 47 13.18 -3.13 -3.97
C ILE A 47 12.45 -3.60 -2.71
N GLY A 48 11.61 -2.73 -2.11
CA GLY A 48 10.83 -3.06 -0.91
C GLY A 48 9.93 -4.28 -1.14
N LEU A 49 9.20 -4.32 -2.26
CA LEU A 49 8.34 -5.45 -2.62
C LEU A 49 9.13 -6.76 -2.77
N VAL A 50 10.27 -6.74 -3.48
CA VAL A 50 11.10 -7.94 -3.68
C VAL A 50 11.65 -8.45 -2.35
N CYS A 51 12.14 -7.57 -1.49
CA CYS A 51 12.62 -7.94 -0.16
C CYS A 51 11.51 -8.58 0.70
N ALA A 52 10.31 -8.01 0.68
CA ALA A 52 9.17 -8.55 1.40
C ALA A 52 8.77 -9.94 0.90
N GLN A 53 8.70 -10.13 -0.42
CA GLN A 53 8.37 -11.43 -1.02
C GLN A 53 9.39 -12.50 -0.65
N GLY A 54 10.68 -12.16 -0.65
CA GLY A 54 11.73 -13.05 -0.19
C GLY A 54 11.54 -13.50 1.27
N LEU A 55 11.06 -12.61 2.14
CA LEU A 55 10.76 -12.93 3.54
C LEU A 55 9.52 -13.82 3.67
N VAL A 56 8.45 -13.52 2.95
CA VAL A 56 7.22 -14.34 2.94
C VAL A 56 7.54 -15.78 2.48
N MET A 57 8.37 -15.94 1.45
CA MET A 57 8.78 -17.26 0.96
C MET A 57 9.56 -18.08 2.00
N ARG A 58 10.31 -17.42 2.88
CA ARG A 58 11.07 -18.09 3.95
C ARG A 58 10.20 -18.43 5.16
N LEU A 59 9.21 -17.62 5.47
CA LEU A 59 8.37 -17.74 6.66
C LEU A 59 6.97 -18.29 6.31
N LYS A 60 6.93 -19.48 5.70
CA LYS A 60 5.69 -20.13 5.23
C LYS A 60 4.70 -20.49 6.34
N SER A 61 5.14 -20.55 7.58
CA SER A 61 4.30 -20.88 8.74
C SER A 61 3.41 -19.74 9.23
N VAL A 62 3.62 -18.52 8.72
CA VAL A 62 2.85 -17.35 9.17
C VAL A 62 1.54 -17.26 8.39
N ALA A 63 0.42 -17.22 9.11
CA ALA A 63 -0.91 -17.14 8.52
C ALA A 63 -1.08 -15.86 7.66
N PRO A 64 -1.75 -15.92 6.50
CA PRO A 64 -1.94 -14.77 5.61
C PRO A 64 -2.57 -13.55 6.31
N ALA A 65 -3.50 -13.76 7.24
CA ALA A 65 -4.12 -12.67 7.99
C ALA A 65 -3.12 -11.93 8.90
N ARG A 66 -2.09 -12.60 9.44
CA ARG A 66 -1.01 -11.96 10.19
C ARG A 66 -0.13 -11.12 9.28
N TRP A 67 0.18 -11.62 8.09
CA TRP A 67 0.92 -10.86 7.08
C TRP A 67 0.18 -9.58 6.67
N ILE A 68 -1.15 -9.64 6.51
CA ILE A 68 -1.96 -8.44 6.23
C ILE A 68 -1.86 -7.43 7.37
N ALA A 69 -1.97 -7.88 8.63
CA ALA A 69 -1.89 -6.99 9.79
C ALA A 69 -0.51 -6.31 9.90
N ILE A 70 0.57 -7.10 9.86
CA ILE A 70 1.95 -6.59 9.92
C ILE A 70 2.23 -5.67 8.72
N GLY A 71 1.88 -6.12 7.53
CA GLY A 71 2.11 -5.36 6.31
C GLY A 71 1.36 -4.04 6.27
N ALA A 72 0.09 -4.03 6.71
CA ALA A 72 -0.71 -2.82 6.77
C ALA A 72 -0.16 -1.82 7.81
N LEU A 73 0.32 -2.28 8.97
CA LEU A 73 0.97 -1.42 9.96
C LEU A 73 2.27 -0.82 9.42
N VAL A 74 3.16 -1.65 8.87
CA VAL A 74 4.44 -1.20 8.31
C VAL A 74 4.22 -0.22 7.16
N SER A 75 3.33 -0.56 6.25
CA SER A 75 3.01 0.29 5.11
C SER A 75 2.32 1.59 5.54
N GLY A 76 1.38 1.52 6.48
CA GLY A 76 0.70 2.68 7.03
C GLY A 76 1.67 3.65 7.73
N ALA A 77 2.60 3.12 8.53
CA ALA A 77 3.66 3.92 9.16
C ALA A 77 4.59 4.55 8.12
N GLY A 78 5.00 3.78 7.10
CA GLY A 78 5.82 4.26 6.00
C GLY A 78 5.15 5.42 5.25
N PHE A 79 3.90 5.27 4.83
CA PHE A 79 3.18 6.35 4.15
C PHE A 79 2.89 7.54 5.08
N ALA A 80 2.47 7.32 6.31
CA ALA A 80 2.23 8.41 7.26
C ALA A 80 3.50 9.24 7.51
N SER A 81 4.69 8.61 7.55
CA SER A 81 5.96 9.30 7.74
C SER A 81 6.31 10.25 6.59
N VAL A 82 5.75 10.06 5.38
CA VAL A 82 5.97 10.96 4.25
C VAL A 82 5.54 12.40 4.58
N GLY A 83 4.51 12.58 5.40
CA GLY A 83 4.10 13.91 5.86
C GLY A 83 5.17 14.69 6.63
N LEU A 84 6.19 13.99 7.16
CA LEU A 84 7.30 14.55 7.94
C LEU A 84 8.62 14.63 7.16
N VAL A 85 8.60 14.28 5.88
CA VAL A 85 9.79 14.21 5.03
C VAL A 85 10.20 15.61 4.58
N ASP A 86 11.49 15.92 4.72
CA ASP A 86 12.11 17.16 4.28
C ASP A 86 13.28 16.94 3.29
N THR A 87 13.65 15.68 3.03
CA THR A 87 14.75 15.33 2.12
C THR A 87 14.35 14.21 1.14
N GLN A 88 15.03 14.16 -0.01
CA GLN A 88 14.83 13.11 -1.00
C GLN A 88 15.10 11.71 -0.43
N SER A 89 16.18 11.55 0.35
CA SER A 89 16.55 10.26 0.96
C SER A 89 15.48 9.75 1.92
N GLN A 90 14.88 10.64 2.72
CA GLN A 90 13.77 10.30 3.61
C GLN A 90 12.53 9.84 2.81
N LEU A 91 12.23 10.52 1.69
CA LEU A 91 11.11 10.14 0.82
C LEU A 91 11.31 8.74 0.23
N LEU A 92 12.50 8.46 -0.30
CA LEU A 92 12.86 7.14 -0.84
C LEU A 92 12.74 6.05 0.21
N LEU A 93 13.24 6.31 1.43
CA LEU A 93 13.15 5.37 2.55
C LEU A 93 11.69 5.11 2.96
N ALA A 94 10.89 6.17 3.09
CA ALA A 94 9.47 6.06 3.45
C ALA A 94 8.68 5.22 2.43
N TYR A 95 8.92 5.45 1.13
CA TYR A 95 8.32 4.66 0.05
C TYR A 95 8.81 3.21 0.05
N GLY A 96 10.10 2.97 0.30
CA GLY A 96 10.67 1.63 0.43
C GLY A 96 10.04 0.85 1.58
N VAL A 97 9.91 1.48 2.75
CA VAL A 97 9.26 0.87 3.95
C VAL A 97 7.78 0.61 3.69
N ALA A 98 7.07 1.58 3.10
CA ALA A 98 5.66 1.40 2.76
C ALA A 98 5.45 0.24 1.79
N ALA A 99 6.28 0.14 0.76
CA ALA A 99 6.23 -0.95 -0.23
C ALA A 99 6.63 -2.30 0.37
N PHE A 100 7.59 -2.34 1.28
CA PHE A 100 7.94 -3.54 2.02
C PHE A 100 6.71 -4.08 2.78
N GLY A 101 5.97 -3.22 3.46
CA GLY A 101 4.69 -3.60 4.08
C GLY A 101 3.65 -4.11 3.08
N MET A 102 3.47 -3.42 1.94
CA MET A 102 2.55 -3.86 0.88
C MET A 102 2.93 -5.20 0.27
N GLY A 103 4.22 -5.52 0.22
CA GLY A 103 4.72 -6.81 -0.23
C GLY A 103 4.23 -7.99 0.62
N PHE A 104 3.77 -7.75 1.85
CA PHE A 104 3.08 -8.74 2.68
C PHE A 104 1.57 -8.76 2.41
N VAL A 105 0.97 -7.60 2.19
CA VAL A 105 -0.48 -7.47 2.02
C VAL A 105 -0.95 -8.10 0.71
N PHE A 106 -0.29 -7.79 -0.42
CA PHE A 106 -0.73 -8.22 -1.74
C PHE A 106 -0.83 -9.75 -1.91
N PRO A 107 0.21 -10.55 -1.64
CA PRO A 107 0.10 -12.00 -1.79
C PRO A 107 -0.86 -12.61 -0.76
N SER A 108 -0.96 -12.02 0.44
CA SER A 108 -1.79 -12.56 1.50
C SER A 108 -3.28 -12.43 1.25
N PHE A 109 -3.75 -11.31 0.70
CA PHE A 109 -5.17 -11.22 0.36
C PHE A 109 -5.53 -12.09 -0.86
N GLN A 110 -4.60 -12.29 -1.80
CA GLN A 110 -4.83 -13.21 -2.92
C GLN A 110 -4.94 -14.66 -2.43
N ALA A 111 -4.05 -15.08 -1.53
CA ALA A 111 -4.13 -16.39 -0.89
C ALA A 111 -5.47 -16.57 -0.15
N LEU A 112 -5.88 -15.59 0.69
CA LEU A 112 -7.17 -15.65 1.38
C LEU A 112 -8.37 -15.68 0.43
N ALA A 113 -8.30 -15.01 -0.70
CA ALA A 113 -9.37 -15.04 -1.70
C ALA A 113 -9.46 -16.42 -2.36
N ALA A 114 -8.33 -17.03 -2.71
CA ALA A 114 -8.28 -18.36 -3.28
C ALA A 114 -8.75 -19.44 -2.30
N ASP A 115 -8.33 -19.35 -1.03
CA ASP A 115 -8.68 -20.31 0.02
C ASP A 115 -10.14 -20.19 0.50
N SER A 116 -10.84 -19.11 0.14
CA SER A 116 -12.23 -18.87 0.57
C SER A 116 -13.29 -19.49 -0.34
N VAL A 117 -12.89 -20.11 -1.44
CA VAL A 117 -13.77 -20.67 -2.47
C VAL A 117 -13.30 -22.04 -2.92
N GLU A 118 -14.20 -22.83 -3.51
CA GLU A 118 -13.84 -24.14 -4.09
C GLU A 118 -12.99 -23.97 -5.36
N ALA A 119 -12.29 -25.04 -5.74
CA ALA A 119 -11.35 -25.00 -6.87
C ALA A 119 -12.00 -24.54 -8.20
N HIS A 120 -13.26 -24.88 -8.43
CA HIS A 120 -13.99 -24.48 -9.64
C HIS A 120 -14.45 -23.00 -9.61
N GLU A 121 -14.45 -22.34 -8.45
CA GLU A 121 -14.85 -20.94 -8.27
C GLU A 121 -13.65 -19.98 -8.23
N GLN A 122 -12.41 -20.48 -8.21
CA GLN A 122 -11.19 -19.64 -8.08
C GLN A 122 -11.07 -18.60 -9.19
N GLY A 123 -11.54 -18.92 -10.41
CA GLY A 123 -11.60 -17.96 -11.51
C GLY A 123 -12.52 -16.77 -11.22
N ALA A 124 -13.70 -17.03 -10.66
CA ALA A 124 -14.65 -15.97 -10.27
C ALA A 124 -14.10 -15.12 -9.11
N ALA A 125 -13.46 -15.76 -8.12
CA ALA A 125 -12.81 -15.07 -7.01
C ALA A 125 -11.67 -14.16 -7.49
N ALA A 126 -10.82 -14.65 -8.38
CA ALA A 126 -9.75 -13.85 -9.00
C ALA A 126 -10.31 -12.67 -9.82
N GLY A 127 -11.38 -12.89 -10.59
CA GLY A 127 -12.09 -11.83 -11.31
C GLY A 127 -12.65 -10.76 -10.38
N THR A 128 -13.24 -11.16 -9.25
CA THR A 128 -13.74 -10.24 -8.22
C THR A 128 -12.61 -9.40 -7.62
N VAL A 129 -11.48 -10.03 -7.28
CA VAL A 129 -10.29 -9.32 -6.78
C VAL A 129 -9.80 -8.31 -7.82
N ALA A 130 -9.69 -8.72 -9.08
CA ALA A 130 -9.24 -7.84 -10.16
C ALA A 130 -10.19 -6.65 -10.39
N ALA A 131 -11.51 -6.88 -10.35
CA ALA A 131 -12.50 -5.80 -10.45
C ALA A 131 -12.38 -4.78 -9.31
N VAL A 132 -12.23 -5.26 -8.07
CA VAL A 132 -12.05 -4.39 -6.89
C VAL A 132 -10.73 -3.63 -6.94
N GLN A 133 -9.65 -4.25 -7.42
CA GLN A 133 -8.39 -3.57 -7.69
C GLN A 133 -8.56 -2.46 -8.72
N GLY A 134 -9.25 -2.73 -9.83
CA GLY A 134 -9.56 -1.73 -10.85
C GLY A 134 -10.36 -0.54 -10.29
N MET A 135 -11.36 -0.78 -9.43
CA MET A 135 -12.08 0.29 -8.73
C MET A 135 -11.13 1.12 -7.85
N GLY A 136 -10.22 0.49 -7.14
CA GLY A 136 -9.21 1.18 -6.33
C GLY A 136 -8.25 2.03 -7.17
N MET A 137 -7.87 1.55 -8.35
CA MET A 137 -7.01 2.28 -9.30
C MET A 137 -7.69 3.54 -9.84
N ILE A 138 -9.03 3.56 -9.94
CA ILE A 138 -9.79 4.74 -10.35
C ILE A 138 -10.02 5.68 -9.16
N ALA A 139 -10.44 5.14 -8.03
CA ALA A 139 -10.77 5.94 -6.84
C ALA A 139 -9.52 6.60 -6.22
N GLY A 140 -8.38 5.92 -6.22
CA GLY A 140 -7.15 6.41 -5.60
C GLY A 140 -6.65 7.75 -6.16
N PRO A 141 -6.42 7.89 -7.47
CA PRO A 141 -6.01 9.16 -8.07
C PRO A 141 -6.99 10.31 -7.81
N LEU A 142 -8.29 10.03 -7.86
CA LEU A 142 -9.33 11.04 -7.57
C LEU A 142 -9.25 11.51 -6.12
N LEU A 143 -9.24 10.59 -5.18
CA LEU A 143 -9.11 10.90 -3.75
C LEU A 143 -7.76 11.57 -3.45
N GLY A 144 -6.68 11.04 -4.00
CA GLY A 144 -5.34 11.56 -3.79
C GLY A 144 -5.20 13.02 -4.23
N THR A 145 -5.68 13.34 -5.43
CA THR A 145 -5.63 14.72 -5.96
C THR A 145 -6.53 15.68 -5.20
N VAL A 146 -7.72 15.25 -4.78
CA VAL A 146 -8.62 16.07 -3.95
C VAL A 146 -7.99 16.38 -2.60
N LEU A 147 -7.46 15.37 -1.90
CA LEU A 147 -6.80 15.55 -0.61
C LEU A 147 -5.54 16.41 -0.74
N TYR A 148 -4.79 16.23 -1.82
CA TYR A 148 -3.56 16.98 -2.08
C TYR A 148 -3.81 18.49 -2.23
N ARG A 149 -4.95 18.90 -2.80
CA ARG A 149 -5.35 20.32 -2.92
C ARG A 149 -5.46 21.04 -1.59
N TRP A 150 -5.72 20.31 -0.50
CA TRP A 150 -5.85 20.88 0.84
C TRP A 150 -4.51 20.92 1.56
N SER A 151 -3.70 19.88 1.43
CA SER A 151 -2.33 19.83 1.93
C SER A 151 -1.56 18.68 1.29
N PRO A 152 -0.26 18.86 0.95
CA PRO A 152 0.59 17.79 0.43
C PRO A 152 0.71 16.57 1.36
N ALA A 153 0.55 16.75 2.68
CA ALA A 153 0.64 15.66 3.66
C ALA A 153 -0.67 14.87 3.80
N LEU A 154 -1.84 15.46 3.49
CA LEU A 154 -3.14 14.82 3.72
C LEU A 154 -3.34 13.48 3.02
N PRO A 155 -2.97 13.28 1.75
CA PRO A 155 -3.08 11.99 1.09
C PRO A 155 -2.36 10.88 1.86
N TYR A 156 -1.16 11.17 2.35
CA TYR A 156 -0.32 10.22 3.07
C TYR A 156 -0.86 9.89 4.47
N LEU A 157 -1.36 10.89 5.18
CA LEU A 157 -2.04 10.68 6.47
C LEU A 157 -3.31 9.85 6.30
N PHE A 158 -4.11 10.15 5.27
CA PHE A 158 -5.30 9.37 4.93
C PHE A 158 -4.95 7.90 4.67
N VAL A 159 -3.93 7.65 3.85
CA VAL A 159 -3.43 6.30 3.57
C VAL A 159 -2.96 5.62 4.85
N GLY A 160 -2.22 6.33 5.72
CA GLY A 160 -1.77 5.80 7.01
C GLY A 160 -2.94 5.37 7.89
N ILE A 161 -4.01 6.18 7.98
CA ILE A 161 -5.23 5.86 8.73
C ILE A 161 -5.95 4.65 8.14
N VAL A 162 -6.16 4.62 6.82
CA VAL A 162 -6.83 3.50 6.13
C VAL A 162 -6.11 2.18 6.38
N LEU A 163 -4.78 2.17 6.27
CA LEU A 163 -3.97 0.99 6.51
C LEU A 163 -3.90 0.62 7.99
N GLY A 164 -3.89 1.60 8.89
CA GLY A 164 -4.01 1.38 10.33
C GLY A 164 -5.32 0.69 10.71
N VAL A 165 -6.44 1.18 10.16
CA VAL A 165 -7.76 0.53 10.33
C VAL A 165 -7.75 -0.89 9.77
N LEU A 166 -7.16 -1.08 8.58
CA LEU A 166 -7.02 -2.40 7.98
C LEU A 166 -6.25 -3.37 8.89
N ALA A 167 -5.16 -2.91 9.50
CA ALA A 167 -4.38 -3.72 10.43
C ALA A 167 -5.19 -4.13 11.65
N VAL A 168 -5.93 -3.19 12.26
CA VAL A 168 -6.80 -3.47 13.41
C VAL A 168 -7.88 -4.48 13.05
N VAL A 169 -8.53 -4.33 11.90
CA VAL A 169 -9.55 -5.26 11.41
C VAL A 169 -8.96 -6.65 11.17
N ALA A 170 -7.75 -6.73 10.58
CA ALA A 170 -7.08 -8.00 10.35
C ALA A 170 -6.75 -8.74 11.65
N VAL A 171 -6.29 -8.03 12.68
CA VAL A 171 -6.04 -8.59 14.02
C VAL A 171 -7.34 -9.03 14.68
N ALA A 172 -8.39 -8.22 14.66
CA ALA A 172 -9.67 -8.54 15.27
C ALA A 172 -10.31 -9.80 14.65
N HIS A 173 -10.15 -9.99 13.35
CA HIS A 173 -10.60 -11.21 12.66
C HIS A 173 -9.84 -12.48 13.09
N GLN A 174 -8.56 -12.36 13.45
CA GLN A 174 -7.78 -13.50 13.92
C GLN A 174 -8.20 -13.96 15.32
N VAL A 175 -8.50 -13.00 16.22
CA VAL A 175 -8.92 -13.29 17.59
C VAL A 175 -10.29 -13.98 17.63
N ARG A 176 -11.14 -13.79 16.63
CA ARG A 176 -12.50 -14.36 16.55
C ARG A 176 -12.59 -15.72 15.87
N ARG A 177 -11.50 -16.24 15.35
CA ARG A 177 -11.44 -17.63 14.81
C ARG A 177 -10.66 -18.47 15.79
N PRO A 178 -11.37 -19.29 16.64
CA PRO A 178 -10.73 -20.23 17.56
C PRO A 178 -9.97 -21.32 16.82
#